data_a1014931e3c401a747e3c9e53f0ace18
#
_entry.id   a1014931e3c401a747e3c9e53f0ace18
#
_cell.length_a   1.000
_cell.length_b   1.000
_cell.length_c   1.000
_cell.angle_alpha   90.00
_cell.angle_beta   90.00
_cell.angle_gamma   90.00
#
_symmetry.space_group_name_H-M   'P 1'
#
loop_
_entity.id
_entity.type
_entity.pdbx_description
1 polymer ?
#
loop_
_entity_poly.entity_id
_entity_poly.type
_entity_poly.pdbx_seq_one_letter_code
_entity_poly.pdbx_strand_id
1 'polypeptide(L)'
;AHLRIEFGKVAPSESSAVIPFNIAPQPLFHKNFNLLCQTLEDFLLQGYTLYILADSQKQQQRLKDIFESEELKRYAIRFTPVDKTLHEGFTDHDKKCCFFTDHQIFDRFHKYNLRSDKARAGKMALTMKELQEMEVGDFIVHVDFGIGKFGFLRATAIRK
;
A
#
# COMPACT_ATOMS: atom_id res chain seq x y z
N ALA A 1 25.23 26.48 -4.41
CA ALA A 1 24.76 25.77 -3.22
C ALA A 1 23.73 24.73 -3.65
N HIS A 2 23.86 23.49 -3.19
CA HIS A 2 22.90 22.43 -3.49
C HIS A 2 21.98 22.24 -2.26
N LEU A 3 20.68 22.24 -2.48
CA LEU A 3 19.70 21.86 -1.44
C LEU A 3 19.76 20.33 -1.29
N ARG A 4 20.01 19.85 -0.08
CA ARG A 4 19.95 18.43 0.29
C ARG A 4 18.77 18.21 1.22
N ILE A 5 17.91 17.27 0.90
CA ILE A 5 16.78 16.84 1.72
C ILE A 5 17.02 15.39 2.13
N GLU A 6 17.03 15.13 3.42
CA GLU A 6 17.18 13.78 3.97
C GLU A 6 15.92 13.40 4.75
N PHE A 7 15.52 12.12 4.64
CA PHE A 7 14.37 11.56 5.36
C PHE A 7 14.86 10.54 6.38
N GLY A 8 14.12 10.45 7.50
CA GLY A 8 14.41 9.51 8.57
C GLY A 8 15.14 10.13 9.75
N LYS A 9 15.73 9.28 10.58
CA LYS A 9 16.46 9.71 11.80
C LYS A 9 17.91 10.06 11.44
N VAL A 10 18.10 11.23 10.88
CA VAL A 10 19.44 11.74 10.58
C VAL A 10 19.81 12.76 11.66
N ALA A 11 21.05 12.72 12.13
CA ALA A 11 21.54 13.75 13.04
C ALA A 11 21.65 15.09 12.29
N PRO A 12 20.97 16.15 12.76
CA PRO A 12 21.03 17.44 12.09
C PRO A 12 22.45 18.01 12.13
N SER A 13 22.91 18.59 11.02
CA SER A 13 24.10 19.42 11.01
C SER A 13 23.74 20.83 11.54
N GLU A 14 24.72 21.60 11.98
CA GLU A 14 24.50 22.97 12.50
C GLU A 14 23.78 23.91 11.52
N SER A 15 23.79 23.60 10.23
CA SER A 15 23.16 24.39 9.16
C SER A 15 21.86 23.81 8.63
N SER A 16 21.32 22.73 9.24
CA SER A 16 20.11 22.06 8.75
C SER A 16 18.86 22.45 9.55
N ALA A 17 17.75 22.63 8.83
CA ALA A 17 16.42 22.73 9.42
C ALA A 17 15.82 21.33 9.53
N VAL A 18 15.28 20.98 10.70
CA VAL A 18 14.58 19.73 10.96
C VAL A 18 13.08 19.98 10.95
N ILE A 19 12.34 19.23 10.14
CA ILE A 19 10.89 19.28 10.13
C ILE A 19 10.38 17.97 10.76
N PRO A 20 9.91 18.00 12.01
CA PRO A 20 9.37 16.82 12.66
C PRO A 20 7.97 16.49 12.11
N PHE A 21 7.65 15.22 11.99
CA PHE A 21 6.32 14.71 11.67
C PHE A 21 5.89 13.74 12.77
N ASN A 22 4.73 14.00 13.36
CA ASN A 22 4.12 13.13 14.38
C ASN A 22 3.15 12.17 13.69
N ILE A 23 3.69 11.17 13.01
CA ILE A 23 2.93 10.20 12.23
C ILE A 23 3.03 8.78 12.78
N ALA A 24 1.96 8.03 12.67
CA ALA A 24 1.91 6.60 12.97
C ALA A 24 1.46 5.81 11.73
N PRO A 25 1.95 4.58 11.50
CA PRO A 25 1.48 3.74 10.41
C PRO A 25 0.01 3.37 10.59
N GLN A 26 -0.67 3.06 9.49
CA GLN A 26 -2.02 2.52 9.52
C GLN A 26 -2.04 1.21 10.33
N PRO A 27 -2.98 1.03 11.28
CA PRO A 27 -3.17 -0.25 11.95
C PRO A 27 -3.53 -1.38 10.98
N LEU A 28 -3.07 -2.58 11.28
CA LEU A 28 -3.45 -3.78 10.54
C LEU A 28 -4.75 -4.34 11.12
N PHE A 29 -5.75 -4.52 10.28
CA PHE A 29 -7.08 -4.96 10.71
C PHE A 29 -7.34 -6.44 10.41
N HIS A 30 -6.51 -7.09 9.60
CA HIS A 30 -6.65 -8.52 9.23
C HIS A 30 -8.07 -8.89 8.79
N LYS A 31 -8.70 -8.03 7.99
CA LYS A 31 -10.09 -8.15 7.54
C LYS A 31 -11.15 -8.17 8.67
N ASN A 32 -10.76 -7.79 9.88
CA ASN A 32 -11.72 -7.62 10.97
C ASN A 32 -12.41 -6.25 10.85
N PHE A 33 -13.55 -6.22 10.21
CA PHE A 33 -14.30 -4.98 9.96
C PHE A 33 -14.92 -4.38 11.22
N ASN A 34 -15.20 -5.16 12.25
CA ASN A 34 -15.64 -4.62 13.53
C ASN A 34 -14.52 -3.82 14.20
N LEU A 35 -13.30 -4.38 14.24
CA LEU A 35 -12.12 -3.68 14.77
C LEU A 35 -11.81 -2.42 13.94
N LEU A 36 -11.90 -2.51 12.62
CA LEU A 36 -11.75 -1.36 11.74
C LEU A 36 -12.74 -0.26 12.11
N CYS A 37 -14.03 -0.57 12.19
CA CYS A 37 -15.07 0.41 12.49
C CYS A 37 -14.91 1.03 13.88
N GLN A 38 -14.58 0.25 14.90
CA GLN A 38 -14.26 0.77 16.24
C GLN A 38 -13.09 1.77 16.19
N THR A 39 -12.01 1.39 15.53
CA THR A 39 -10.83 2.26 15.40
C THR A 39 -11.16 3.55 14.64
N LEU A 40 -11.94 3.46 13.56
CA LEU A 40 -12.35 4.65 12.79
C LEU A 40 -13.28 5.54 13.59
N GLU A 41 -14.20 4.96 14.35
CA GLU A 41 -15.10 5.71 15.25
C GLU A 41 -14.31 6.44 16.33
N ASP A 42 -13.33 5.78 16.95
CA ASP A 42 -12.45 6.40 17.96
C ASP A 42 -11.70 7.60 17.38
N PHE A 43 -11.20 7.51 16.15
CA PHE A 43 -10.56 8.64 15.48
C PHE A 43 -11.55 9.77 15.21
N LEU A 44 -12.76 9.46 14.74
CA LEU A 44 -13.81 10.47 14.50
C LEU A 44 -14.19 11.20 15.80
N LEU A 45 -14.35 10.46 16.91
CA LEU A 45 -14.66 11.04 18.22
C LEU A 45 -13.53 11.94 18.75
N GLN A 46 -12.28 11.63 18.41
CA GLN A 46 -11.12 12.47 18.72
C GLN A 46 -10.94 13.67 17.77
N GLY A 47 -11.86 13.84 16.81
CA GLY A 47 -11.85 14.96 15.85
C GLY A 47 -10.90 14.77 14.67
N TYR A 48 -10.53 13.52 14.32
CA TYR A 48 -9.76 13.25 13.13
C TYR A 48 -10.64 13.27 11.88
N THR A 49 -10.06 13.70 10.77
CA THR A 49 -10.65 13.56 9.44
C THR A 49 -10.14 12.26 8.81
N LEU A 50 -11.05 11.43 8.33
CA LEU A 50 -10.73 10.15 7.70
C LEU A 50 -10.71 10.26 6.19
N TYR A 51 -9.60 9.87 5.57
CA TYR A 51 -9.44 9.71 4.13
C TYR A 51 -9.20 8.23 3.84
N ILE A 52 -10.00 7.65 2.94
CA ILE A 52 -9.76 6.28 2.46
C ILE A 52 -9.36 6.32 1.00
N LEU A 53 -8.18 5.77 0.74
CA LEU A 53 -7.50 5.79 -0.53
C LEU A 53 -7.71 4.46 -1.24
N ALA A 54 -8.18 4.50 -2.48
CA ALA A 54 -8.34 3.31 -3.31
C ALA A 54 -8.08 3.64 -4.79
N ASP A 55 -7.57 2.67 -5.54
CA ASP A 55 -7.22 2.84 -6.95
C ASP A 55 -8.43 2.92 -7.89
N SER A 56 -9.62 2.58 -7.43
CA SER A 56 -10.82 2.56 -8.25
C SER A 56 -12.09 2.88 -7.48
N GLN A 57 -13.04 3.50 -8.15
CA GLN A 57 -14.37 3.79 -7.64
C GLN A 57 -15.12 2.52 -7.19
N LYS A 58 -14.89 1.38 -7.87
CA LYS A 58 -15.48 0.10 -7.46
C LYS A 58 -15.02 -0.34 -6.08
N GLN A 59 -13.77 -0.10 -5.74
CA GLN A 59 -13.22 -0.40 -4.42
C GLN A 59 -13.80 0.52 -3.35
N GLN A 60 -13.94 1.79 -3.68
CA GLN A 60 -14.55 2.77 -2.78
C GLN A 60 -16.03 2.48 -2.54
N GLN A 61 -16.78 2.10 -3.57
CA GLN A 61 -18.17 1.72 -3.42
C GLN A 61 -18.29 0.48 -2.53
N ARG A 62 -17.44 -0.51 -2.73
CA ARG A 62 -17.41 -1.71 -1.88
C ARG A 62 -17.18 -1.37 -0.39
N LEU A 63 -16.31 -0.41 -0.08
CA LEU A 63 -16.10 0.02 1.30
C LEU A 63 -17.33 0.70 1.88
N LYS A 64 -18.00 1.56 1.09
CA LYS A 64 -19.26 2.17 1.50
C LYS A 64 -20.33 1.12 1.79
N ASP A 65 -20.50 0.15 0.88
CA ASP A 65 -21.48 -0.94 1.04
C ASP A 65 -21.20 -1.75 2.33
N ILE A 66 -19.92 -1.96 2.66
CA ILE A 66 -19.51 -2.65 3.90
C ILE A 66 -19.89 -1.83 5.12
N PHE A 67 -19.58 -0.53 5.17
CA PHE A 67 -19.90 0.33 6.30
C PHE A 67 -21.40 0.58 6.46
N GLU A 68 -22.15 0.54 5.38
CA GLU A 68 -23.62 0.66 5.37
C GLU A 68 -24.34 -0.65 5.65
N SER A 69 -23.62 -1.78 5.79
CA SER A 69 -24.24 -3.07 6.13
C SER A 69 -24.96 -3.01 7.47
N GLU A 70 -26.01 -3.84 7.63
CA GLU A 70 -26.84 -3.87 8.86
C GLU A 70 -26.01 -4.07 10.14
N GLU A 71 -24.89 -4.79 10.03
CA GLU A 71 -24.01 -5.08 11.15
C GLU A 71 -23.13 -3.89 11.56
N LEU A 72 -22.65 -3.10 10.57
CA LEU A 72 -21.64 -2.07 10.79
C LEU A 72 -22.17 -0.63 10.73
N LYS A 73 -23.36 -0.40 10.19
CA LYS A 73 -23.96 0.94 10.08
C LYS A 73 -24.12 1.66 11.42
N ARG A 74 -24.15 0.91 12.53
CA ARG A 74 -24.21 1.48 13.88
C ARG A 74 -23.04 2.41 14.23
N TYR A 75 -21.87 2.20 13.61
CA TYR A 75 -20.66 3.03 13.83
C TYR A 75 -20.73 4.37 13.10
N ALA A 76 -21.67 4.58 12.17
CA ALA A 76 -21.88 5.81 11.42
C ALA A 76 -20.59 6.39 10.82
N ILE A 77 -19.73 5.53 10.25
CA ILE A 77 -18.42 5.90 9.72
C ILE A 77 -18.55 6.89 8.56
N ARG A 78 -17.93 8.06 8.72
CA ARG A 78 -17.84 9.11 7.69
C ARG A 78 -16.39 9.24 7.25
N PHE A 79 -16.15 9.16 5.95
CA PHE A 79 -14.83 9.32 5.38
C PHE A 79 -14.88 10.06 4.04
N THR A 80 -13.77 10.66 3.67
CA THR A 80 -13.58 11.27 2.34
C THR A 80 -12.88 10.26 1.45
N PRO A 81 -13.50 9.81 0.35
CA PRO A 81 -12.87 8.93 -0.61
C PRO A 81 -11.81 9.68 -1.42
N VAL A 82 -10.68 9.02 -1.70
CA VAL A 82 -9.59 9.55 -2.52
C VAL A 82 -9.27 8.56 -3.63
N ASP A 83 -9.40 8.97 -4.90
CA ASP A 83 -9.16 8.15 -6.10
C ASP A 83 -7.67 8.01 -6.42
N LYS A 84 -6.87 7.74 -5.41
CA LYS A 84 -5.45 7.45 -5.48
C LYS A 84 -5.10 6.54 -4.33
N THR A 85 -3.95 5.89 -4.39
CA THR A 85 -3.46 5.11 -3.27
C THR A 85 -2.01 5.45 -2.93
N LEU A 86 -1.61 5.09 -1.73
CA LEU A 86 -0.25 5.11 -1.23
C LEU A 86 0.24 3.68 -1.03
N HIS A 87 1.54 3.50 -0.83
CA HIS A 87 2.08 2.19 -0.48
C HIS A 87 1.58 1.73 0.89
N GLU A 88 1.58 2.63 1.85
CA GLU A 88 1.10 2.41 3.20
C GLU A 88 0.27 3.61 3.66
N GLY A 89 -0.78 3.33 4.41
CA GLY A 89 -1.57 4.36 5.07
C GLY A 89 -0.90 4.81 6.36
N PHE A 90 -1.30 5.98 6.82
CA PHE A 90 -0.75 6.58 8.04
C PHE A 90 -1.76 7.50 8.73
N THR A 91 -1.48 7.81 9.98
CA THR A 91 -2.19 8.83 10.76
C THR A 91 -1.23 9.98 11.05
N ASP A 92 -1.64 11.21 10.76
CA ASP A 92 -0.95 12.44 11.15
C ASP A 92 -1.64 13.00 12.40
N HIS A 93 -0.97 12.94 13.52
CA HIS A 93 -1.52 13.37 14.82
C HIS A 93 -1.55 14.89 14.98
N ASP A 94 -0.64 15.60 14.31
CA ASP A 94 -0.59 17.06 14.37
C ASP A 94 -1.71 17.69 13.55
N LYS A 95 -2.02 17.08 12.40
CA LYS A 95 -3.11 17.50 11.49
C LYS A 95 -4.45 16.86 11.82
N LYS A 96 -4.46 15.88 12.71
CA LYS A 96 -5.64 15.04 12.99
C LYS A 96 -6.28 14.47 11.71
N CYS A 97 -5.47 13.82 10.89
CA CYS A 97 -5.89 13.19 9.65
C CYS A 97 -5.44 11.75 9.58
N CYS A 98 -6.32 10.87 9.15
CA CYS A 98 -6.00 9.47 8.84
C CYS A 98 -6.08 9.27 7.33
N PHE A 99 -5.03 8.72 6.73
CA PHE A 99 -4.95 8.35 5.33
C PHE A 99 -4.82 6.84 5.24
N PHE A 100 -5.94 6.13 5.19
CA PHE A 100 -5.97 4.68 5.19
C PHE A 100 -6.13 4.14 3.77
N THR A 101 -5.41 3.08 3.47
CA THR A 101 -5.43 2.45 2.16
C THR A 101 -6.33 1.21 2.16
N ASP A 102 -7.12 1.05 1.11
CA ASP A 102 -8.04 -0.06 0.95
C ASP A 102 -7.31 -1.41 0.91
N HIS A 103 -6.13 -1.46 0.28
CA HIS A 103 -5.38 -2.70 0.19
C HIS A 103 -4.88 -3.20 1.57
N GLN A 104 -4.48 -2.30 2.49
CA GLN A 104 -4.14 -2.70 3.85
C GLN A 104 -5.39 -3.09 4.67
N ILE A 105 -6.54 -2.40 4.46
CA ILE A 105 -7.82 -2.78 5.08
C ILE A 105 -8.22 -4.21 4.68
N PHE A 106 -8.00 -4.59 3.42
CA PHE A 106 -8.37 -5.91 2.88
C PHE A 106 -7.23 -6.94 2.90
N ASP A 107 -6.09 -6.67 3.55
CA ASP A 107 -4.90 -7.52 3.51
C ASP A 107 -4.51 -7.93 2.09
N ARG A 108 -4.44 -6.96 1.19
CA ARG A 108 -4.04 -7.18 -0.20
C ARG A 108 -2.67 -6.57 -0.45
N PHE A 109 -1.85 -7.25 -1.23
CA PHE A 109 -0.61 -6.66 -1.72
C PHE A 109 -0.92 -5.48 -2.65
N HIS A 110 -0.32 -4.33 -2.36
CA HIS A 110 -0.40 -3.20 -3.26
C HIS A 110 0.49 -3.43 -4.48
N LYS A 111 -0.15 -3.59 -5.64
CA LYS A 111 0.59 -3.60 -6.92
C LYS A 111 0.74 -2.16 -7.39
N TYR A 112 1.95 -1.63 -7.34
CA TYR A 112 2.25 -0.37 -7.98
C TYR A 112 1.98 -0.47 -9.48
N ASN A 113 0.92 0.18 -9.93
CA ASN A 113 0.74 0.45 -11.35
C ASN A 113 1.51 1.73 -11.68
N LEU A 114 2.77 1.57 -12.08
CA LEU A 114 3.51 2.66 -12.69
C LEU A 114 2.76 3.10 -13.95
N ARG A 115 2.15 4.29 -13.88
CA ARG A 115 1.30 4.82 -14.98
C ARG A 115 2.08 5.37 -16.17
N SER A 116 3.41 5.27 -16.18
CA SER A 116 4.20 5.68 -17.34
C SER A 116 4.16 4.60 -18.42
N ASP A 117 4.05 5.01 -19.69
CA ASP A 117 4.10 4.08 -20.83
C ASP A 117 5.44 3.31 -20.89
N LYS A 118 6.54 3.91 -20.39
CA LYS A 118 7.82 3.21 -20.15
C LYS A 118 7.71 2.09 -19.12
N ALA A 119 6.89 2.26 -18.09
CA ALA A 119 6.70 1.25 -17.07
C ALA A 119 5.69 0.16 -17.48
N ARG A 120 4.79 0.44 -18.44
CA ARG A 120 3.99 -0.60 -19.10
C ARG A 120 4.85 -1.49 -20.00
N ALA A 121 5.85 -0.92 -20.67
CA ALA A 121 6.84 -1.69 -21.43
C ALA A 121 7.74 -2.53 -20.51
N GLY A 122 8.01 -2.08 -19.26
CA GLY A 122 8.74 -2.85 -18.23
C GLY A 122 7.90 -3.91 -17.50
N LYS A 123 6.59 -3.98 -17.74
CA LYS A 123 5.74 -5.10 -17.30
C LYS A 123 5.81 -6.28 -18.27
N MET A 124 6.98 -6.62 -18.72
CA MET A 124 7.16 -7.92 -19.34
C MET A 124 7.17 -8.94 -18.21
N ALA A 125 6.01 -9.60 -18.02
CA ALA A 125 6.09 -10.96 -17.52
C ALA A 125 7.10 -11.66 -18.44
N LEU A 126 8.19 -12.19 -17.89
CA LEU A 126 9.14 -13.00 -18.64
C LEU A 126 8.34 -13.97 -19.49
N THR A 127 8.44 -13.82 -20.80
CA THR A 127 7.77 -14.74 -21.73
C THR A 127 8.47 -16.09 -21.61
N MET A 128 7.78 -17.16 -21.98
CA MET A 128 8.41 -18.51 -22.00
C MET A 128 9.66 -18.53 -22.87
N LYS A 129 9.74 -17.67 -23.89
CA LYS A 129 10.92 -17.52 -24.74
C LYS A 129 12.09 -16.90 -23.97
N GLU A 130 11.87 -15.82 -23.23
CA GLU A 130 12.92 -15.19 -22.41
C GLU A 130 13.41 -16.09 -21.29
N LEU A 131 12.52 -16.91 -20.70
CA LEU A 131 12.90 -17.92 -19.71
C LEU A 131 13.76 -19.03 -20.32
N GLN A 132 13.55 -19.38 -21.60
CA GLN A 132 14.35 -20.36 -22.31
C GLN A 132 15.73 -19.82 -22.74
N GLU A 133 15.85 -18.50 -22.91
CA GLU A 133 17.10 -17.80 -23.25
C GLU A 133 18.00 -17.56 -22.02
N MET A 134 17.51 -17.82 -20.79
CA MET A 134 18.30 -17.68 -19.58
C MET A 134 19.33 -18.78 -19.42
N GLU A 135 20.55 -18.39 -19.04
CA GLU A 135 21.64 -19.30 -18.74
C GLU A 135 21.75 -19.59 -17.24
N VAL A 136 22.26 -20.78 -16.90
CA VAL A 136 22.50 -21.14 -15.49
C VAL A 136 23.50 -20.17 -14.88
N GLY A 137 23.10 -19.49 -13.84
CA GLY A 137 23.89 -18.47 -13.16
C GLY A 137 23.42 -17.02 -13.37
N ASP A 138 22.45 -16.79 -14.28
CA ASP A 138 21.85 -15.48 -14.45
C ASP A 138 21.14 -15.00 -13.19
N PHE A 139 21.15 -13.70 -12.93
CA PHE A 139 20.46 -13.12 -11.80
C PHE A 139 19.00 -12.85 -12.14
N ILE A 140 18.11 -13.34 -11.27
CA ILE A 140 16.67 -13.14 -11.39
C ILE A 140 16.18 -12.39 -10.14
N VAL A 141 15.30 -11.43 -10.34
CA VAL A 141 14.60 -10.74 -9.24
C VAL A 141 13.20 -11.35 -9.09
N HIS A 142 12.97 -12.01 -7.97
CA HIS A 142 11.64 -12.52 -7.60
C HIS A 142 10.95 -11.54 -6.66
N VAL A 143 9.65 -11.31 -6.87
CA VAL A 143 8.88 -10.31 -6.10
C VAL A 143 8.87 -10.61 -4.60
N ASP A 144 8.78 -11.90 -4.23
CA ASP A 144 8.68 -12.33 -2.83
C ASP A 144 10.01 -12.78 -2.22
N PHE A 145 10.97 -13.21 -3.04
CA PHE A 145 12.22 -13.81 -2.56
C PHE A 145 13.47 -12.99 -2.85
N GLY A 146 13.31 -11.83 -3.50
CA GLY A 146 14.43 -10.94 -3.81
C GLY A 146 15.30 -11.46 -4.96
N ILE A 147 16.62 -11.23 -4.88
CA ILE A 147 17.57 -11.58 -5.94
C ILE A 147 18.07 -13.00 -5.76
N GLY A 148 17.91 -13.82 -6.79
CA GLY A 148 18.41 -15.18 -6.87
C GLY A 148 19.21 -15.44 -8.14
N LYS A 149 19.86 -16.61 -8.24
CA LYS A 149 20.49 -17.10 -9.47
C LYS A 149 19.60 -18.14 -10.13
N PHE A 150 19.48 -18.03 -11.46
CA PHE A 150 18.78 -19.03 -12.26
C PHE A 150 19.55 -20.35 -12.26
N GLY A 151 18.87 -21.42 -11.86
CA GLY A 151 19.45 -22.77 -11.88
C GLY A 151 19.04 -23.57 -13.11
N PHE A 152 17.76 -23.83 -13.26
CA PHE A 152 17.17 -24.51 -14.42
C PHE A 152 15.64 -24.48 -14.37
N LEU A 153 15.00 -24.67 -15.53
CA LEU A 153 13.55 -24.88 -15.62
C LEU A 153 13.23 -26.39 -15.58
N ARG A 154 12.33 -26.77 -14.67
CA ARG A 154 11.79 -28.12 -14.62
C ARG A 154 10.34 -28.14 -15.07
N ALA A 155 10.04 -28.84 -16.16
CA ALA A 155 8.66 -29.09 -16.56
C ALA A 155 8.01 -30.10 -15.61
N THR A 156 6.93 -29.69 -14.94
CA THR A 156 6.12 -30.60 -14.12
C THR A 156 4.82 -30.86 -14.88
N ALA A 157 4.59 -32.11 -15.27
CA ALA A 157 3.31 -32.49 -15.87
C ALA A 157 2.24 -32.51 -14.76
N ILE A 158 1.28 -31.58 -14.85
CA ILE A 158 0.08 -31.62 -14.03
C ILE A 158 -0.82 -32.72 -14.61
N ARG A 159 -0.90 -33.86 -13.96
CA ARG A 159 -1.95 -34.85 -14.28
C ARG A 159 -3.30 -34.22 -13.91
N LYS A 160 -4.19 -34.09 -14.92
CA LYS A 160 -5.60 -33.78 -14.72
C LYS A 160 -6.31 -34.94 -14.06
#